data_4af3f0f4f09c173b0c6f37fc0baa368b
#
_entry.id   4af3f0f4f09c173b0c6f37fc0baa368b
#
_cell.length_a   1.000
_cell.length_b   1.000
_cell.length_c   1.000
_cell.angle_alpha   90.00
_cell.angle_beta   90.00
_cell.angle_gamma   90.00
#
_symmetry.space_group_name_H-M   'P 1'
#
loop_
_entity.id
_entity.type
_entity.pdbx_description
1 polymer ?
#
loop_
_entity_poly.entity_id
_entity_poly.type
_entity_poly.pdbx_seq_one_letter_code
_entity_poly.pdbx_strand_id
1 'polypeptide(L)'
;MCGIVGYVGKEQAAPFLLDGLSKLEYRGYDSSGIATFDGTKLVVEKCVGRLAALEEKIAGHIPQGHIGIGHTRWATHGRPADNNAHPHTDGKGQFAIVHNGIIENYLPLKEALLKKGHEFKSETDTEVVAHLLADVYDGDFVAAVRTVLNTVEGSYSLVFLSKAHPDYLICAKKDNPLVIGLGQGENFIASDIPAIINKTRKTYILNDGEMAVVRADNVEVMNLAGERIDKKIFEVNWNAEAAEKGGYEHFMLKEIHEQPKAIRDTMSQRISKDGKSVVFDELKWDKDFLDSINKIAIVACGTAYHAGLVGKSYIEKLVRLSVEIDVASEFRYKEPIIDDKTLVIVVSQSGETSDTLAALKESKRLGAKTLAVTNVVGSSIAREADQVIYTWAGPEIAVASTKAYTTQLVAFFMLALYMAEIKGTQSHERVSELIEALRKLPDNVGRTFEDVEPVKTFARQYGFNEDAFFIGRSLDYNVAMEGSLKLKEISYIHAEAYAAGELKHGTLALIVEGVPVIALATQKHVYEKTLSNIKEVKARDAVVIGIATENDTELEKYADHVIKVPETDELLTPILAVIPLQLLAYYAAITRGADVDKPRNLAKSVTVE
;
A
#
# COMPACT_ATOMS: atom_id res chain seq x y z
N MET A 1 -0.62 10.26 0.29
CA MET A 1 -0.84 10.20 -1.17
C MET A 1 -2.19 10.81 -1.52
N CYS A 2 -2.35 11.42 -2.70
CA CYS A 2 -3.55 12.18 -3.07
C CYS A 2 -4.52 11.34 -3.92
N GLY A 3 -5.81 11.72 -3.97
CA GLY A 3 -6.81 11.15 -4.86
C GLY A 3 -7.14 12.13 -5.99
N ILE A 4 -7.13 11.65 -7.25
CA ILE A 4 -7.57 12.41 -8.43
C ILE A 4 -8.82 11.77 -9.01
N VAL A 5 -9.80 12.61 -9.37
CA VAL A 5 -10.97 12.23 -10.16
C VAL A 5 -11.21 13.27 -11.24
N GLY A 6 -11.55 12.85 -12.46
CA GLY A 6 -11.95 13.69 -13.58
C GLY A 6 -13.18 13.12 -14.27
N TYR A 7 -14.02 14.00 -14.81
CA TYR A 7 -15.25 13.63 -15.50
C TYR A 7 -15.47 14.51 -16.73
N VAL A 8 -15.88 13.90 -17.82
CA VAL A 8 -16.42 14.57 -18.99
C VAL A 8 -17.58 13.73 -19.55
N GLY A 9 -18.76 14.33 -19.68
CA GLY A 9 -19.94 13.56 -20.11
C GLY A 9 -21.22 14.37 -20.17
N LYS A 10 -22.36 13.69 -20.04
CA LYS A 10 -23.69 14.28 -20.13
C LYS A 10 -24.26 14.67 -18.76
N GLU A 11 -23.81 14.02 -17.70
CA GLU A 11 -24.28 14.26 -16.33
C GLU A 11 -23.57 15.45 -15.70
N GLN A 12 -24.08 15.91 -14.57
CA GLN A 12 -23.39 16.92 -13.77
C GLN A 12 -22.09 16.33 -13.18
N ALA A 13 -20.99 17.04 -13.35
CA ALA A 13 -19.67 16.54 -12.93
C ALA A 13 -19.51 16.46 -11.40
N ALA A 14 -19.98 17.48 -10.65
CA ALA A 14 -19.75 17.60 -9.23
C ALA A 14 -20.21 16.37 -8.40
N PRO A 15 -21.40 15.78 -8.61
CA PRO A 15 -21.82 14.58 -7.87
C PRO A 15 -20.89 13.39 -8.11
N PHE A 16 -20.45 13.17 -9.35
CA PHE A 16 -19.49 12.10 -9.66
C PHE A 16 -18.12 12.37 -9.02
N LEU A 17 -17.64 13.63 -9.09
CA LEU A 17 -16.34 13.99 -8.49
C LEU A 17 -16.34 13.73 -6.98
N LEU A 18 -17.42 14.13 -6.27
CA LEU A 18 -17.54 13.89 -4.83
C LEU A 18 -17.63 12.40 -4.49
N ASP A 19 -18.46 11.63 -5.21
CA ASP A 19 -18.56 10.16 -5.01
C ASP A 19 -17.22 9.48 -5.28
N GLY A 20 -16.53 9.83 -6.36
CA GLY A 20 -15.20 9.29 -6.67
C GLY A 20 -14.14 9.67 -5.63
N LEU A 21 -14.13 10.93 -5.18
CA LEU A 21 -13.21 11.38 -4.13
C LEU A 21 -13.47 10.70 -2.79
N SER A 22 -14.74 10.42 -2.43
CA SER A 22 -15.08 9.69 -1.20
C SER A 22 -14.45 8.31 -1.16
N LYS A 23 -14.38 7.64 -2.31
CA LYS A 23 -13.75 6.33 -2.49
C LYS A 23 -12.22 6.39 -2.53
N LEU A 24 -11.63 7.58 -2.71
CA LEU A 24 -10.19 7.82 -2.70
C LEU A 24 -9.69 8.52 -1.43
N GLU A 25 -10.57 8.85 -0.49
CA GLU A 25 -10.19 9.59 0.71
C GLU A 25 -9.15 8.86 1.58
N TYR A 26 -9.07 7.52 1.50
CA TYR A 26 -8.00 6.74 2.13
C TYR A 26 -6.60 7.06 1.60
N ARG A 27 -6.51 7.74 0.45
CA ARG A 27 -5.25 8.18 -0.15
C ARG A 27 -4.80 9.56 0.34
N GLY A 28 -5.72 10.43 0.77
CA GLY A 28 -5.41 11.77 1.28
C GLY A 28 -6.65 12.44 1.82
N TYR A 29 -6.54 13.14 2.93
CA TYR A 29 -7.66 13.74 3.67
C TYR A 29 -7.30 15.06 4.36
N ASP A 30 -6.17 15.69 4.00
CA ASP A 30 -5.70 16.95 4.59
C ASP A 30 -6.46 18.16 4.02
N SER A 31 -6.85 18.07 2.76
CA SER A 31 -7.70 19.03 2.08
C SER A 31 -8.37 18.40 0.88
N SER A 32 -9.46 19.00 0.40
CA SER A 32 -10.20 18.53 -0.76
C SER A 32 -10.70 19.70 -1.61
N GLY A 33 -10.98 19.43 -2.89
CA GLY A 33 -11.54 20.42 -3.77
C GLY A 33 -11.92 19.87 -5.14
N ILE A 34 -12.81 20.61 -5.80
CA ILE A 34 -13.27 20.33 -7.16
C ILE A 34 -13.23 21.59 -8.02
N ALA A 35 -13.07 21.42 -9.32
CA ALA A 35 -13.26 22.47 -10.31
C ALA A 35 -14.18 21.97 -11.42
N THR A 36 -15.17 22.77 -11.83
CA THR A 36 -16.08 22.51 -12.94
C THR A 36 -16.13 23.70 -13.88
N PHE A 37 -16.57 23.50 -15.10
CA PHE A 37 -16.89 24.59 -16.04
C PHE A 37 -18.42 24.74 -16.13
N ASP A 38 -18.94 25.91 -15.69
CA ASP A 38 -20.38 26.20 -15.59
C ASP A 38 -21.02 26.69 -16.91
N GLY A 39 -20.25 26.69 -18.00
CA GLY A 39 -20.63 27.25 -19.29
C GLY A 39 -20.09 28.68 -19.54
N THR A 40 -19.57 29.32 -18.51
CA THR A 40 -19.03 30.69 -18.59
C THR A 40 -17.64 30.84 -17.97
N LYS A 41 -17.40 30.16 -16.87
CA LYS A 41 -16.15 30.24 -16.07
C LYS A 41 -15.82 28.91 -15.42
N LEU A 42 -14.60 28.80 -14.97
CA LEU A 42 -14.19 27.73 -14.04
C LEU A 42 -14.66 28.10 -12.63
N VAL A 43 -15.43 27.21 -12.00
CA VAL A 43 -15.87 27.31 -10.60
C VAL A 43 -14.99 26.37 -9.79
N VAL A 44 -14.23 26.91 -8.86
CA VAL A 44 -13.31 26.15 -8.00
C VAL A 44 -13.77 26.25 -6.56
N GLU A 45 -14.10 25.12 -5.95
CA GLU A 45 -14.45 24.99 -4.54
C GLU A 45 -13.48 24.06 -3.85
N LYS A 46 -12.85 24.52 -2.79
CA LYS A 46 -11.85 23.77 -2.04
C LYS A 46 -11.74 24.22 -0.60
N CYS A 47 -11.31 23.31 0.28
CA CYS A 47 -11.10 23.62 1.69
C CYS A 47 -10.10 22.66 2.34
N VAL A 48 -9.55 23.08 3.46
CA VAL A 48 -8.79 22.22 4.37
C VAL A 48 -9.72 21.23 5.07
N GLY A 49 -9.23 20.05 5.37
CA GLY A 49 -9.96 18.98 6.06
C GLY A 49 -10.47 17.88 5.13
N ARG A 50 -11.22 16.96 5.74
CA ARG A 50 -11.80 15.80 5.04
C ARG A 50 -12.84 16.22 4.00
N LEU A 51 -13.17 15.33 3.08
CA LEU A 51 -14.13 15.57 2.01
C LEU A 51 -15.49 16.07 2.53
N ALA A 52 -15.94 15.60 3.70
CA ALA A 52 -17.16 16.05 4.33
C ALA A 52 -17.19 17.57 4.57
N ALA A 53 -16.04 18.21 4.84
CA ALA A 53 -15.97 19.67 4.99
C ALA A 53 -16.22 20.39 3.65
N LEU A 54 -15.76 19.82 2.53
CA LEU A 54 -16.06 20.34 1.20
C LEU A 54 -17.55 20.16 0.86
N GLU A 55 -18.12 18.99 1.15
CA GLU A 55 -19.55 18.71 0.92
C GLU A 55 -20.43 19.67 1.72
N GLU A 56 -20.11 19.92 2.99
CA GLU A 56 -20.82 20.91 3.82
C GLU A 56 -20.71 22.34 3.24
N LYS A 57 -19.49 22.72 2.83
CA LYS A 57 -19.23 24.03 2.22
C LYS A 57 -20.09 24.28 0.98
N ILE A 58 -20.27 23.28 0.11
CA ILE A 58 -20.99 23.42 -1.16
C ILE A 58 -22.46 22.96 -1.11
N ALA A 59 -22.98 22.48 0.02
CA ALA A 59 -24.32 21.92 0.15
C ALA A 59 -25.42 22.87 -0.34
N GLY A 60 -25.23 24.21 -0.19
CA GLY A 60 -26.19 25.24 -0.63
C GLY A 60 -26.00 25.69 -2.09
N HIS A 61 -24.93 25.30 -2.76
CA HIS A 61 -24.58 25.78 -4.11
C HIS A 61 -23.63 24.83 -4.84
N ILE A 62 -24.04 23.61 -5.07
CA ILE A 62 -23.23 22.60 -5.79
C ILE A 62 -22.81 23.16 -7.17
N PRO A 63 -21.51 23.21 -7.48
CA PRO A 63 -21.02 23.68 -8.77
C PRO A 63 -21.64 22.93 -9.95
N GLN A 64 -22.12 23.66 -10.92
CA GLN A 64 -22.74 23.12 -12.13
C GLN A 64 -21.68 22.86 -13.20
N GLY A 65 -22.00 22.00 -14.18
CA GLY A 65 -21.16 21.73 -15.33
C GLY A 65 -21.03 20.24 -15.63
N HIS A 66 -20.71 19.94 -16.90
CA HIS A 66 -20.64 18.59 -17.45
C HIS A 66 -19.19 18.08 -17.59
N ILE A 67 -18.25 18.90 -17.18
CA ILE A 67 -16.82 18.59 -17.17
C ILE A 67 -16.23 19.13 -15.88
N GLY A 68 -15.32 18.36 -15.26
CA GLY A 68 -14.68 18.78 -14.03
C GLY A 68 -13.57 17.85 -13.57
N ILE A 69 -12.81 18.36 -12.60
CA ILE A 69 -11.71 17.66 -11.94
C ILE A 69 -11.83 17.81 -10.43
N GLY A 70 -11.38 16.82 -9.68
CA GLY A 70 -11.43 16.82 -8.24
C GLY A 70 -10.20 16.19 -7.62
N HIS A 71 -9.93 16.55 -6.36
CA HIS A 71 -8.72 16.12 -5.66
C HIS A 71 -8.94 16.01 -4.14
N THR A 72 -8.37 14.97 -3.54
CA THR A 72 -8.11 14.88 -2.10
C THR A 72 -6.61 14.87 -1.86
N ARG A 73 -6.12 15.75 -0.99
CA ARG A 73 -4.71 16.01 -0.82
C ARG A 73 -4.13 15.33 0.42
N TRP A 74 -2.93 14.78 0.23
CA TRP A 74 -1.96 14.50 1.26
C TRP A 74 -0.82 15.50 1.12
N ALA A 75 -0.58 16.33 2.14
CA ALA A 75 0.35 17.44 2.05
C ALA A 75 1.81 16.97 2.00
N THR A 76 2.51 17.35 0.93
CA THR A 76 3.96 17.19 0.76
C THR A 76 4.67 18.55 0.79
N HIS A 77 4.17 19.53 0.03
CA HIS A 77 4.69 20.90 -0.05
C HIS A 77 3.60 21.90 0.38
N GLY A 78 3.90 22.73 1.37
CA GLY A 78 2.94 23.66 1.97
C GLY A 78 1.98 22.97 2.95
N ARG A 79 1.75 23.58 4.11
CA ARG A 79 0.85 23.06 5.17
C ARG A 79 -0.57 22.87 4.68
N PRO A 80 -1.39 22.01 5.32
CA PRO A 80 -2.83 21.96 5.06
C PRO A 80 -3.48 23.33 5.28
N ALA A 81 -3.99 23.92 4.19
CA ALA A 81 -4.68 25.21 4.17
C ALA A 81 -5.50 25.34 2.87
N ASP A 82 -6.52 26.18 2.86
CA ASP A 82 -7.42 26.34 1.71
C ASP A 82 -6.69 26.78 0.44
N ASN A 83 -5.70 27.68 0.54
CA ASN A 83 -4.89 28.12 -0.59
C ASN A 83 -3.98 27.01 -1.15
N ASN A 84 -3.56 26.07 -0.29
CA ASN A 84 -2.71 24.94 -0.65
C ASN A 84 -3.51 23.71 -1.11
N ALA A 85 -4.86 23.72 -0.98
CA ALA A 85 -5.72 22.67 -1.52
C ALA A 85 -5.77 22.74 -3.05
N HIS A 86 -5.90 21.59 -3.70
CA HIS A 86 -6.18 21.49 -5.14
C HIS A 86 -7.68 21.60 -5.40
N PRO A 87 -8.11 22.00 -6.62
CA PRO A 87 -7.33 22.40 -7.79
C PRO A 87 -6.58 23.72 -7.65
N HIS A 88 -5.43 23.86 -8.33
CA HIS A 88 -4.72 25.13 -8.53
C HIS A 88 -5.09 25.75 -9.89
N THR A 89 -5.04 27.09 -9.95
CA THR A 89 -5.37 27.85 -11.16
C THR A 89 -4.23 28.80 -11.55
N ASP A 90 -4.27 29.26 -12.80
CA ASP A 90 -3.34 30.28 -13.35
C ASP A 90 -3.56 31.72 -12.82
N GLY A 91 -4.41 31.89 -11.82
CA GLY A 91 -4.78 33.21 -11.27
C GLY A 91 -5.76 34.00 -12.14
N LYS A 92 -5.82 33.76 -13.45
CA LYS A 92 -6.76 34.40 -14.39
C LYS A 92 -8.01 33.54 -14.65
N GLY A 93 -8.06 32.31 -14.12
CA GLY A 93 -9.18 31.38 -14.26
C GLY A 93 -9.34 30.81 -15.68
N GLN A 94 -8.24 30.67 -16.42
CA GLN A 94 -8.22 30.02 -17.73
C GLN A 94 -8.04 28.51 -17.60
N PHE A 95 -7.25 28.09 -16.61
CA PHE A 95 -6.90 26.70 -16.36
C PHE A 95 -7.11 26.32 -14.89
N ALA A 96 -7.51 25.07 -14.67
CA ALA A 96 -7.50 24.43 -13.35
C ALA A 96 -6.78 23.09 -13.47
N ILE A 97 -5.95 22.77 -12.45
CA ILE A 97 -5.06 21.61 -12.47
C ILE A 97 -5.13 20.87 -11.14
N VAL A 98 -5.14 19.56 -11.21
CA VAL A 98 -4.90 18.66 -10.06
C VAL A 98 -3.66 17.82 -10.31
N HIS A 99 -2.93 17.51 -9.25
CA HIS A 99 -1.63 16.86 -9.33
C HIS A 99 -1.41 15.90 -8.14
N ASN A 100 -0.93 14.71 -8.46
CA ASN A 100 -0.31 13.78 -7.53
C ASN A 100 1.16 13.64 -7.91
N GLY A 101 2.07 13.80 -6.98
CA GLY A 101 3.52 13.72 -7.22
C GLY A 101 4.28 14.91 -6.66
N ILE A 102 5.47 15.12 -7.15
CA ILE A 102 6.37 16.24 -6.81
C ILE A 102 6.97 16.79 -8.08
N ILE A 103 6.88 18.11 -8.28
CA ILE A 103 7.60 18.84 -9.32
C ILE A 103 8.94 19.30 -8.75
N GLU A 104 10.00 18.57 -9.02
CA GLU A 104 11.31 18.77 -8.39
C GLU A 104 11.95 20.11 -8.78
N ASN A 105 11.78 20.53 -10.02
CA ASN A 105 12.30 21.80 -10.52
C ASN A 105 11.36 23.00 -10.33
N TYR A 106 10.39 22.92 -9.39
CA TYR A 106 9.38 23.98 -9.21
C TYR A 106 9.98 25.34 -8.81
N LEU A 107 11.05 25.37 -8.00
CA LEU A 107 11.64 26.63 -7.53
C LEU A 107 12.19 27.49 -8.67
N PRO A 108 13.10 27.01 -9.54
CA PRO A 108 13.58 27.80 -10.66
C PRO A 108 12.47 28.18 -11.65
N LEU A 109 11.45 27.32 -11.85
CA LEU A 109 10.29 27.65 -12.69
C LEU A 109 9.46 28.76 -12.05
N LYS A 110 9.20 28.71 -10.74
CA LYS A 110 8.49 29.76 -9.99
C LYS A 110 9.21 31.10 -10.08
N GLU A 111 10.52 31.13 -9.88
CA GLU A 111 11.32 32.36 -9.99
C GLU A 111 11.26 32.99 -11.40
N ALA A 112 11.30 32.16 -12.45
CA ALA A 112 11.16 32.60 -13.82
C ALA A 112 9.79 33.22 -14.10
N LEU A 113 8.71 32.58 -13.61
CA LEU A 113 7.33 33.04 -13.78
C LEU A 113 7.05 34.30 -12.96
N LEU A 114 7.59 34.44 -11.74
CA LEU A 114 7.51 35.68 -10.94
C LEU A 114 8.14 36.88 -11.70
N LYS A 115 9.26 36.67 -12.36
CA LYS A 115 9.92 37.73 -13.20
C LYS A 115 9.04 38.12 -14.40
N LYS A 116 8.16 37.24 -14.87
CA LYS A 116 7.17 37.53 -15.93
C LYS A 116 5.86 38.13 -15.41
N GLY A 117 5.75 38.36 -14.09
CA GLY A 117 4.57 39.00 -13.48
C GLY A 117 3.46 38.04 -13.06
N HIS A 118 3.73 36.73 -12.97
CA HIS A 118 2.79 35.79 -12.39
C HIS A 118 2.74 35.93 -10.87
N GLU A 119 1.54 35.86 -10.29
CA GLU A 119 1.31 35.96 -8.85
C GLU A 119 0.89 34.60 -8.29
N PHE A 120 1.67 34.06 -7.37
CA PHE A 120 1.44 32.77 -6.71
C PHE A 120 0.65 32.97 -5.41
N LYS A 121 -0.35 32.11 -5.18
CA LYS A 121 -1.21 32.14 -4.00
C LYS A 121 -0.93 31.01 -3.02
N SER A 122 -0.25 29.97 -3.45
CA SER A 122 0.05 28.80 -2.65
C SER A 122 1.54 28.58 -2.41
N GLU A 123 1.81 27.71 -1.47
CA GLU A 123 3.16 27.22 -1.15
C GLU A 123 3.47 25.89 -1.84
N THR A 124 2.56 25.39 -2.71
CA THR A 124 2.71 24.10 -3.37
C THR A 124 3.64 24.18 -4.58
N ASP A 125 4.27 23.09 -4.91
CA ASP A 125 5.00 22.87 -6.15
C ASP A 125 4.07 22.85 -7.38
N THR A 126 2.82 22.44 -7.20
CA THR A 126 1.84 22.24 -8.27
C THR A 126 1.38 23.53 -8.94
N GLU A 127 1.24 24.63 -8.20
CA GLU A 127 0.74 25.89 -8.76
C GLU A 127 1.62 26.41 -9.93
N VAL A 128 2.91 26.06 -9.91
CA VAL A 128 3.84 26.38 -11.00
C VAL A 128 3.38 25.83 -12.34
N VAL A 129 2.76 24.67 -12.35
CA VAL A 129 2.27 24.01 -13.58
C VAL A 129 1.12 24.80 -14.21
N ALA A 130 0.21 25.35 -13.40
CA ALA A 130 -0.90 26.17 -13.89
C ALA A 130 -0.40 27.48 -14.51
N HIS A 131 0.56 28.14 -13.87
CA HIS A 131 1.16 29.37 -14.39
C HIS A 131 2.03 29.11 -15.61
N LEU A 132 2.79 28.03 -15.64
CA LEU A 132 3.60 27.65 -16.80
C LEU A 132 2.70 27.37 -18.02
N LEU A 133 1.57 26.66 -17.81
CA LEU A 133 0.60 26.41 -18.87
C LEU A 133 0.04 27.72 -19.44
N ALA A 134 -0.33 28.67 -18.57
CA ALA A 134 -0.82 29.98 -19.02
C ALA A 134 0.23 30.81 -19.77
N ASP A 135 1.52 30.65 -19.40
CA ASP A 135 2.63 31.36 -20.04
C ASP A 135 2.93 30.85 -21.47
N VAL A 136 2.75 29.54 -21.70
CA VAL A 136 3.04 28.89 -23.01
C VAL A 136 1.82 28.70 -23.90
N TYR A 137 0.61 28.97 -23.40
CA TYR A 137 -0.62 28.77 -24.15
C TYR A 137 -0.82 29.84 -25.25
N ASP A 138 -0.91 29.40 -26.51
CA ASP A 138 -1.08 30.24 -27.71
C ASP A 138 -2.38 29.97 -28.46
N GLY A 139 -3.29 29.16 -27.89
CA GLY A 139 -4.54 28.73 -28.51
C GLY A 139 -4.64 27.20 -28.70
N ASP A 140 -3.53 26.48 -28.78
CA ASP A 140 -3.48 25.01 -28.83
C ASP A 140 -3.22 24.44 -27.43
N PHE A 141 -4.28 23.94 -26.78
CA PHE A 141 -4.22 23.41 -25.42
C PHE A 141 -3.40 22.12 -25.34
N VAL A 142 -3.46 21.25 -26.36
CA VAL A 142 -2.71 19.99 -26.38
C VAL A 142 -1.22 20.25 -26.53
N ALA A 143 -0.85 21.16 -27.44
CA ALA A 143 0.55 21.56 -27.63
C ALA A 143 1.11 22.27 -26.39
N ALA A 144 0.35 23.15 -25.74
CA ALA A 144 0.75 23.84 -24.51
C ALA A 144 0.99 22.86 -23.35
N VAL A 145 0.08 21.89 -23.13
CA VAL A 145 0.27 20.85 -22.11
C VAL A 145 1.52 20.01 -22.40
N ARG A 146 1.76 19.62 -23.66
CA ARG A 146 3.00 18.90 -24.03
C ARG A 146 4.26 19.71 -23.71
N THR A 147 4.25 21.01 -23.96
CA THR A 147 5.36 21.91 -23.63
C THR A 147 5.60 21.93 -22.12
N VAL A 148 4.55 22.03 -21.32
CA VAL A 148 4.63 21.95 -19.85
C VAL A 148 5.24 20.62 -19.40
N LEU A 149 4.74 19.48 -19.92
CA LEU A 149 5.19 18.15 -19.54
C LEU A 149 6.66 17.87 -19.92
N ASN A 150 7.16 18.50 -20.98
CA ASN A 150 8.58 18.44 -21.36
C ASN A 150 9.48 19.40 -20.56
N THR A 151 8.89 20.31 -19.77
CA THR A 151 9.61 21.31 -18.97
C THR A 151 9.73 20.91 -17.50
N VAL A 152 8.69 20.25 -16.96
CA VAL A 152 8.67 19.84 -15.56
C VAL A 152 9.48 18.57 -15.32
N GLU A 153 10.21 18.55 -14.20
CA GLU A 153 10.98 17.40 -13.74
C GLU A 153 10.32 16.81 -12.48
N GLY A 154 10.52 15.51 -12.25
CA GLY A 154 9.96 14.79 -11.11
C GLY A 154 8.86 13.81 -11.49
N SER A 155 8.05 13.39 -10.51
CA SER A 155 6.98 12.43 -10.65
C SER A 155 5.62 13.14 -10.69
N TYR A 156 4.71 12.70 -11.57
CA TYR A 156 3.38 13.32 -11.65
C TYR A 156 2.28 12.40 -12.18
N SER A 157 1.07 12.61 -11.68
CA SER A 157 -0.19 12.40 -12.37
C SER A 157 -0.92 13.73 -12.40
N LEU A 158 -1.09 14.29 -13.59
CA LEU A 158 -1.66 15.60 -13.81
C LEU A 158 -2.98 15.49 -14.59
N VAL A 159 -3.98 16.27 -14.18
CA VAL A 159 -5.21 16.47 -14.97
C VAL A 159 -5.47 17.96 -15.13
N PHE A 160 -5.71 18.35 -16.37
CA PHE A 160 -5.87 19.73 -16.81
C PHE A 160 -7.28 19.98 -17.31
N LEU A 161 -7.90 21.05 -16.83
CA LEU A 161 -9.19 21.58 -17.28
C LEU A 161 -8.98 22.99 -17.83
N SER A 162 -9.47 23.27 -19.05
CA SER A 162 -9.36 24.57 -19.71
C SER A 162 -10.74 25.20 -19.90
N LYS A 163 -10.85 26.50 -19.59
CA LYS A 163 -12.04 27.30 -19.90
C LYS A 163 -12.28 27.43 -21.41
N ALA A 164 -11.20 27.53 -22.21
CA ALA A 164 -11.30 27.70 -23.66
C ALA A 164 -11.64 26.40 -24.40
N HIS A 165 -11.43 25.25 -23.76
CA HIS A 165 -11.63 23.92 -24.33
C HIS A 165 -12.49 23.07 -23.39
N PRO A 166 -13.80 23.39 -23.22
CA PRO A 166 -14.65 22.78 -22.19
C PRO A 166 -15.23 21.41 -22.59
N ASP A 167 -14.85 20.87 -23.72
CA ASP A 167 -15.32 19.60 -24.27
C ASP A 167 -14.39 18.41 -24.00
N TYR A 168 -13.21 18.67 -23.41
CA TYR A 168 -12.26 17.61 -23.05
C TYR A 168 -11.35 17.98 -21.88
N LEU A 169 -10.89 16.95 -21.20
CA LEU A 169 -9.79 17.00 -20.23
C LEU A 169 -8.51 16.50 -20.89
N ILE A 170 -7.37 16.99 -20.41
CA ILE A 170 -6.07 16.36 -20.71
C ILE A 170 -5.53 15.77 -19.41
N CYS A 171 -4.97 14.56 -19.50
CA CYS A 171 -4.27 13.97 -18.39
C CYS A 171 -2.94 13.36 -18.82
N ALA A 172 -1.99 13.30 -17.91
CA ALA A 172 -0.65 12.75 -18.16
C ALA A 172 -0.07 12.13 -16.89
N LYS A 173 0.88 11.20 -17.08
CA LYS A 173 1.45 10.43 -15.99
C LYS A 173 2.95 10.21 -16.17
N LYS A 174 3.67 10.26 -15.05
CA LYS A 174 5.04 9.78 -14.86
C LYS A 174 5.21 9.33 -13.40
N ASP A 175 5.55 8.06 -13.19
CA ASP A 175 5.79 7.39 -11.89
C ASP A 175 4.60 7.34 -10.91
N ASN A 176 3.50 8.06 -11.11
CA ASN A 176 2.28 8.02 -10.29
C ASN A 176 1.11 7.36 -11.05
N PRO A 177 0.20 6.62 -10.37
CA PRO A 177 -0.88 5.90 -11.05
C PRO A 177 -1.95 6.85 -11.60
N LEU A 178 -2.40 6.57 -12.84
CA LEU A 178 -3.55 7.24 -13.46
C LEU A 178 -4.23 6.29 -14.45
N VAL A 179 -5.54 6.18 -14.34
CA VAL A 179 -6.38 5.34 -15.20
C VAL A 179 -7.50 6.15 -15.82
N ILE A 180 -7.93 5.75 -17.01
CA ILE A 180 -9.06 6.36 -17.73
C ILE A 180 -10.17 5.32 -17.84
N GLY A 181 -11.33 5.58 -17.25
CA GLY A 181 -12.52 4.76 -17.38
C GLY A 181 -13.28 5.09 -18.65
N LEU A 182 -13.64 4.06 -19.42
CA LEU A 182 -14.35 4.19 -20.69
C LEU A 182 -15.84 3.94 -20.48
N GLY A 183 -16.66 4.97 -20.64
CA GLY A 183 -18.13 4.90 -20.53
C GLY A 183 -18.84 4.98 -21.90
N GLN A 184 -20.14 5.25 -21.88
CA GLN A 184 -20.98 5.46 -23.07
C GLN A 184 -21.48 6.90 -23.11
N GLY A 185 -20.81 7.75 -23.91
CA GLY A 185 -21.08 9.19 -23.95
C GLY A 185 -20.61 9.93 -22.70
N GLU A 186 -19.72 9.33 -21.95
CA GLU A 186 -19.01 9.88 -20.80
C GLU A 186 -17.71 9.10 -20.57
N ASN A 187 -16.67 9.77 -20.08
CA ASN A 187 -15.42 9.16 -19.71
C ASN A 187 -14.91 9.72 -18.38
N PHE A 188 -14.08 8.95 -17.71
CA PHE A 188 -13.64 9.17 -16.35
C PHE A 188 -12.12 9.15 -16.26
N ILE A 189 -11.55 9.93 -15.37
CA ILE A 189 -10.13 9.88 -15.01
C ILE A 189 -10.07 9.59 -13.51
N ALA A 190 -9.17 8.70 -13.08
CA ALA A 190 -8.95 8.47 -11.66
C ALA A 190 -7.51 8.07 -11.35
N SER A 191 -7.04 8.40 -10.18
CA SER A 191 -5.76 7.90 -9.68
C SER A 191 -5.85 6.45 -9.17
N ASP A 192 -7.08 5.92 -9.01
CA ASP A 192 -7.30 4.51 -8.65
C ASP A 192 -8.68 4.03 -9.13
N ILE A 193 -8.77 2.74 -9.43
CA ILE A 193 -9.96 2.06 -9.97
C ILE A 193 -11.21 2.18 -9.07
N PRO A 194 -11.14 2.11 -7.72
CA PRO A 194 -12.32 2.24 -6.85
C PRO A 194 -13.19 3.46 -7.13
N ALA A 195 -12.60 4.58 -7.57
CA ALA A 195 -13.35 5.79 -7.90
C ALA A 195 -14.33 5.64 -9.08
N ILE A 196 -14.02 4.74 -10.02
CA ILE A 196 -14.75 4.62 -11.29
C ILE A 196 -15.45 3.28 -11.51
N ILE A 197 -15.19 2.27 -10.66
CA ILE A 197 -15.65 0.89 -10.87
C ILE A 197 -17.17 0.75 -10.94
N ASN A 198 -17.91 1.61 -10.24
CA ASN A 198 -19.38 1.63 -10.27
C ASN A 198 -19.93 2.21 -11.58
N LYS A 199 -19.12 2.89 -12.40
CA LYS A 199 -19.48 3.49 -13.68
C LYS A 199 -19.02 2.64 -14.86
N THR A 200 -17.81 2.12 -14.80
CA THR A 200 -17.25 1.28 -15.85
C THR A 200 -16.17 0.34 -15.33
N ARG A 201 -16.09 -0.82 -15.97
CA ARG A 201 -15.00 -1.81 -15.75
C ARG A 201 -13.96 -1.78 -16.86
N LYS A 202 -14.22 -1.05 -17.94
CA LYS A 202 -13.30 -0.91 -19.07
C LYS A 202 -12.40 0.29 -18.84
N THR A 203 -11.09 0.06 -18.81
CA THR A 203 -10.13 1.12 -18.51
C THR A 203 -8.95 1.13 -19.49
N TYR A 204 -8.38 2.31 -19.70
CA TYR A 204 -7.01 2.45 -20.18
C TYR A 204 -6.09 2.75 -19.02
N ILE A 205 -5.00 2.00 -18.91
CA ILE A 205 -3.93 2.26 -17.95
C ILE A 205 -2.83 3.02 -18.69
N LEU A 206 -2.53 4.26 -18.28
CA LEU A 206 -1.45 5.03 -18.85
C LEU A 206 -0.08 4.50 -18.38
N ASN A 207 0.90 4.55 -19.27
CA ASN A 207 2.30 4.32 -18.96
C ASN A 207 3.03 5.64 -18.70
N ASP A 208 4.24 5.58 -18.16
CA ASP A 208 5.06 6.76 -17.95
C ASP A 208 5.38 7.45 -19.27
N GLY A 209 5.25 8.78 -19.29
CA GLY A 209 5.45 9.58 -20.50
C GLY A 209 4.29 9.55 -21.50
N GLU A 210 3.16 8.96 -21.13
CA GLU A 210 1.92 9.03 -21.91
C GLU A 210 1.02 10.16 -21.42
N MET A 211 0.31 10.78 -22.36
CA MET A 211 -0.78 11.71 -22.10
C MET A 211 -2.03 11.31 -22.88
N ALA A 212 -3.19 11.74 -22.40
CA ALA A 212 -4.45 11.47 -23.07
C ALA A 212 -5.33 12.71 -23.15
N VAL A 213 -6.03 12.85 -24.29
CA VAL A 213 -7.13 13.78 -24.49
C VAL A 213 -8.43 12.99 -24.29
N VAL A 214 -9.18 13.34 -23.26
CA VAL A 214 -10.36 12.60 -22.81
C VAL A 214 -11.62 13.42 -23.12
N ARG A 215 -12.41 12.99 -24.12
CA ARG A 215 -13.71 13.53 -24.48
C ARG A 215 -14.83 12.61 -23.98
N ALA A 216 -16.05 13.08 -24.05
CA ALA A 216 -17.21 12.27 -23.67
C ALA A 216 -17.40 11.00 -24.51
N ASP A 217 -17.02 11.03 -25.78
CA ASP A 217 -17.23 9.97 -26.77
C ASP A 217 -15.93 9.31 -27.25
N ASN A 218 -14.77 9.88 -26.94
CA ASN A 218 -13.48 9.40 -27.41
C ASN A 218 -12.34 9.67 -26.43
N VAL A 219 -11.34 8.79 -26.45
CA VAL A 219 -10.07 8.94 -25.72
C VAL A 219 -8.91 8.74 -26.68
N GLU A 220 -8.07 9.75 -26.82
CA GLU A 220 -6.86 9.68 -27.62
C GLU A 220 -5.63 9.68 -26.72
N VAL A 221 -4.82 8.62 -26.81
CA VAL A 221 -3.57 8.51 -26.06
C VAL A 221 -2.39 8.78 -26.97
N MET A 222 -1.40 9.51 -26.48
CA MET A 222 -0.18 9.85 -27.21
C MET A 222 1.03 9.93 -26.26
N ASN A 223 2.23 9.84 -26.83
CA ASN A 223 3.46 10.14 -26.10
C ASN A 223 3.75 11.66 -26.10
N LEU A 224 4.79 12.06 -25.37
CA LEU A 224 5.19 13.47 -25.29
C LEU A 224 5.74 14.03 -26.61
N ALA A 225 6.09 13.19 -27.58
CA ALA A 225 6.40 13.63 -28.96
C ALA A 225 5.13 13.93 -29.78
N GLY A 226 3.94 13.51 -29.32
CA GLY A 226 2.64 13.69 -29.98
C GLY A 226 2.26 12.52 -30.90
N GLU A 227 2.97 11.42 -30.83
CA GLU A 227 2.66 10.21 -31.58
C GLU A 227 1.51 9.46 -30.91
N ARG A 228 0.48 9.07 -31.68
CA ARG A 228 -0.66 8.31 -31.14
C ARG A 228 -0.24 6.92 -30.70
N ILE A 229 -0.85 6.47 -29.60
CA ILE A 229 -0.64 5.15 -29.01
C ILE A 229 -1.98 4.41 -28.96
N ASP A 230 -2.02 3.22 -29.57
CA ASP A 230 -3.18 2.34 -29.45
C ASP A 230 -3.14 1.60 -28.11
N LYS A 231 -4.11 1.87 -27.24
CA LYS A 231 -4.22 1.23 -25.92
C LYS A 231 -5.15 0.04 -25.96
N LYS A 232 -4.73 -1.04 -25.30
CA LYS A 232 -5.60 -2.19 -25.01
C LYS A 232 -6.51 -1.86 -23.83
N ILE A 233 -7.79 -2.24 -23.96
CA ILE A 233 -8.73 -2.15 -22.84
C ILE A 233 -8.32 -3.16 -21.78
N PHE A 234 -8.14 -2.66 -20.57
CA PHE A 234 -8.01 -3.49 -19.36
C PHE A 234 -9.39 -3.60 -18.72
N GLU A 235 -9.88 -4.83 -18.54
CA GLU A 235 -11.18 -5.10 -17.92
C GLU A 235 -10.98 -5.46 -16.44
N VAL A 236 -11.64 -4.72 -15.56
CA VAL A 236 -11.55 -4.90 -14.11
C VAL A 236 -12.46 -6.05 -13.68
N ASN A 237 -11.86 -7.13 -13.13
CA ASN A 237 -12.56 -8.38 -12.81
C ASN A 237 -13.03 -8.52 -11.35
N TRP A 238 -12.73 -7.56 -10.47
CA TRP A 238 -13.15 -7.63 -9.07
C TRP A 238 -14.46 -6.84 -8.80
N ASN A 239 -15.16 -7.19 -7.69
CA ASN A 239 -16.48 -6.65 -7.39
C ASN A 239 -16.41 -5.42 -6.49
N ALA A 240 -17.23 -4.39 -6.79
CA ALA A 240 -17.34 -3.16 -5.98
C ALA A 240 -17.84 -3.44 -4.54
N GLU A 241 -18.71 -4.45 -4.35
CA GLU A 241 -19.21 -4.86 -3.01
C GLU A 241 -18.09 -5.28 -2.06
N ALA A 242 -16.95 -5.77 -2.58
CA ALA A 242 -15.78 -6.11 -1.77
C ALA A 242 -15.14 -4.89 -1.09
N ALA A 243 -15.40 -3.69 -1.57
CA ALA A 243 -14.93 -2.42 -0.99
C ALA A 243 -15.90 -1.82 0.04
N GLU A 244 -16.96 -2.52 0.46
CA GLU A 244 -17.90 -2.10 1.50
C GLU A 244 -17.55 -2.71 2.86
N LYS A 245 -17.99 -2.07 3.97
CA LYS A 245 -17.70 -2.55 5.34
C LYS A 245 -18.39 -3.89 5.69
N GLY A 246 -19.42 -4.31 4.98
CA GLY A 246 -20.05 -5.62 5.15
C GLY A 246 -20.60 -5.90 6.55
N GLY A 247 -21.08 -4.86 7.25
CA GLY A 247 -21.62 -4.97 8.62
C GLY A 247 -20.59 -4.78 9.74
N TYR A 248 -19.31 -4.67 9.43
CA TYR A 248 -18.28 -4.35 10.40
C TYR A 248 -18.24 -2.83 10.70
N GLU A 249 -17.84 -2.48 11.91
CA GLU A 249 -17.71 -1.07 12.32
C GLU A 249 -16.63 -0.34 11.50
N HIS A 250 -15.48 -1.03 11.24
CA HIS A 250 -14.33 -0.50 10.54
C HIS A 250 -13.85 -1.45 9.43
N PHE A 251 -13.21 -0.90 8.40
CA PHE A 251 -12.57 -1.69 7.34
C PHE A 251 -11.47 -2.58 7.90
N MET A 252 -10.63 -2.06 8.80
CA MET A 252 -9.56 -2.86 9.40
C MET A 252 -10.10 -4.12 10.09
N LEU A 253 -11.17 -4.01 10.87
CA LEU A 253 -11.76 -5.17 11.54
C LEU A 253 -12.32 -6.19 10.53
N LYS A 254 -13.01 -5.71 9.48
CA LYS A 254 -13.46 -6.56 8.37
C LYS A 254 -12.28 -7.30 7.74
N GLU A 255 -11.22 -6.57 7.39
CA GLU A 255 -10.04 -7.10 6.70
C GLU A 255 -9.27 -8.11 7.56
N ILE A 256 -9.23 -7.91 8.88
CA ILE A 256 -8.72 -8.92 9.83
C ILE A 256 -9.56 -10.21 9.75
N HIS A 257 -10.90 -10.11 9.72
CA HIS A 257 -11.79 -11.27 9.65
C HIS A 257 -11.87 -11.89 8.25
N GLU A 258 -11.47 -11.20 7.20
CA GLU A 258 -11.38 -11.72 5.83
C GLU A 258 -10.15 -12.62 5.60
N GLN A 259 -9.19 -12.66 6.52
CA GLN A 259 -7.94 -13.40 6.34
C GLN A 259 -8.12 -14.88 6.02
N PRO A 260 -9.06 -15.64 6.62
CA PRO A 260 -9.30 -17.03 6.22
C PRO A 260 -9.65 -17.17 4.74
N LYS A 261 -10.50 -16.27 4.23
CA LYS A 261 -10.88 -16.24 2.81
C LYS A 261 -9.69 -15.82 1.94
N ALA A 262 -9.00 -14.76 2.31
CA ALA A 262 -7.85 -14.24 1.56
C ALA A 262 -6.74 -15.28 1.43
N ILE A 263 -6.48 -16.06 2.47
CA ILE A 263 -5.52 -17.17 2.46
C ILE A 263 -5.98 -18.27 1.49
N ARG A 264 -7.27 -18.66 1.49
CA ARG A 264 -7.81 -19.62 0.51
C ARG A 264 -7.65 -19.13 -0.92
N ASP A 265 -7.97 -17.86 -1.16
CA ASP A 265 -7.87 -17.25 -2.48
C ASP A 265 -6.40 -17.21 -2.97
N THR A 266 -5.45 -16.90 -2.07
CA THR A 266 -4.00 -16.93 -2.37
C THR A 266 -3.51 -18.32 -2.76
N MET A 267 -4.01 -19.37 -2.12
CA MET A 267 -3.69 -20.77 -2.42
C MET A 267 -4.40 -21.32 -3.65
N SER A 268 -5.48 -20.65 -4.09
CA SER A 268 -6.32 -21.14 -5.19
C SER A 268 -5.51 -21.37 -6.45
N GLN A 269 -5.70 -22.55 -7.08
CA GLN A 269 -5.01 -22.98 -8.29
C GLN A 269 -3.48 -23.18 -8.16
N ARG A 270 -2.92 -23.03 -6.96
CA ARG A 270 -1.47 -23.14 -6.71
C ARG A 270 -1.06 -24.43 -5.98
N ILE A 271 -2.02 -25.29 -5.69
CA ILE A 271 -1.77 -26.63 -5.17
C ILE A 271 -2.15 -27.63 -6.25
N SER A 272 -1.26 -28.58 -6.56
CA SER A 272 -1.48 -29.65 -7.56
C SER A 272 -2.75 -30.44 -7.26
N LYS A 273 -3.34 -31.08 -8.28
CA LYS A 273 -4.60 -31.84 -8.15
C LYS A 273 -4.52 -32.98 -7.14
N ASP A 274 -3.35 -33.60 -7.01
CA ASP A 274 -3.09 -34.65 -6.01
C ASP A 274 -2.77 -34.10 -4.61
N GLY A 275 -2.63 -32.77 -4.49
CA GLY A 275 -2.40 -32.08 -3.24
C GLY A 275 -0.99 -32.17 -2.67
N LYS A 276 -0.02 -32.63 -3.46
CA LYS A 276 1.33 -32.95 -2.97
C LYS A 276 2.42 -32.00 -3.39
N SER A 277 2.13 -31.07 -4.31
CA SER A 277 3.09 -30.12 -4.84
C SER A 277 2.50 -28.73 -4.93
N VAL A 278 3.37 -27.72 -4.91
CA VAL A 278 2.99 -26.33 -5.23
C VAL A 278 3.27 -26.07 -6.70
N VAL A 279 2.34 -25.39 -7.37
CA VAL A 279 2.46 -25.00 -8.77
C VAL A 279 2.22 -23.50 -8.94
N PHE A 280 2.99 -22.86 -9.80
CA PHE A 280 2.81 -21.49 -10.22
C PHE A 280 2.80 -21.43 -11.74
N ASP A 281 1.62 -21.26 -12.34
CA ASP A 281 1.47 -21.15 -13.80
C ASP A 281 2.17 -19.88 -14.34
N GLU A 282 2.27 -18.86 -13.49
CA GLU A 282 2.95 -17.59 -13.77
C GLU A 282 4.48 -17.68 -13.74
N LEU A 283 5.07 -18.69 -13.10
CA LEU A 283 6.52 -18.89 -12.99
C LEU A 283 6.97 -20.03 -13.89
N LYS A 284 7.92 -19.75 -14.76
CA LYS A 284 8.52 -20.75 -15.66
C LYS A 284 9.94 -21.12 -15.19
N TRP A 285 10.05 -21.51 -13.91
CA TRP A 285 11.34 -21.86 -13.32
C TRP A 285 11.58 -23.37 -13.40
N ASP A 286 12.75 -23.70 -13.84
CA ASP A 286 13.28 -25.05 -13.82
C ASP A 286 14.53 -25.12 -12.93
N LYS A 287 15.14 -26.29 -12.89
CA LYS A 287 16.34 -26.52 -12.08
C LYS A 287 17.52 -25.67 -12.57
N ASP A 288 17.69 -25.51 -13.88
CA ASP A 288 18.79 -24.74 -14.47
C ASP A 288 18.66 -23.26 -14.12
N PHE A 289 17.43 -22.73 -14.15
CA PHE A 289 17.17 -21.37 -13.68
C PHE A 289 17.56 -21.19 -12.22
N LEU A 290 17.07 -22.06 -11.30
CA LEU A 290 17.36 -21.94 -9.88
C LEU A 290 18.82 -22.23 -9.52
N ASP A 291 19.51 -23.07 -10.28
CA ASP A 291 20.95 -23.32 -10.11
C ASP A 291 21.80 -22.16 -10.64
N SER A 292 21.27 -21.34 -11.55
CA SER A 292 21.93 -20.10 -12.00
C SER A 292 21.87 -18.98 -10.96
N ILE A 293 20.95 -19.06 -9.95
CA ILE A 293 20.79 -18.05 -8.91
C ILE A 293 21.69 -18.38 -7.72
N ASN A 294 22.58 -17.46 -7.40
CA ASN A 294 23.49 -17.57 -6.25
C ASN A 294 22.95 -16.89 -5.00
N LYS A 295 22.12 -15.83 -5.18
CA LYS A 295 21.62 -15.00 -4.11
C LYS A 295 20.20 -14.51 -4.42
N ILE A 296 19.40 -14.34 -3.39
CA ILE A 296 18.12 -13.66 -3.47
C ILE A 296 18.23 -12.36 -2.67
N ALA A 297 17.70 -11.26 -3.22
CA ALA A 297 17.51 -10.02 -2.50
C ALA A 297 16.01 -9.72 -2.42
N ILE A 298 15.45 -9.58 -1.20
CA ILE A 298 14.07 -9.16 -1.00
C ILE A 298 14.07 -7.66 -0.67
N VAL A 299 13.26 -6.88 -1.39
CA VAL A 299 13.26 -5.41 -1.24
C VAL A 299 11.82 -4.91 -1.08
N ALA A 300 11.56 -4.18 0.01
CA ALA A 300 10.21 -3.72 0.34
C ALA A 300 10.24 -2.58 1.37
N CYS A 301 9.05 -2.02 1.68
CA CYS A 301 8.84 -1.03 2.73
C CYS A 301 7.79 -1.50 3.76
N GLY A 302 7.93 -1.09 5.03
CA GLY A 302 6.94 -1.26 6.09
C GLY A 302 6.49 -2.70 6.29
N THR A 303 5.18 -2.94 6.33
CA THR A 303 4.57 -4.27 6.49
C THR A 303 5.08 -5.29 5.45
N ALA A 304 5.28 -4.87 4.19
CA ALA A 304 5.82 -5.75 3.16
C ALA A 304 7.30 -6.12 3.42
N TYR A 305 8.09 -5.23 4.01
CA TYR A 305 9.45 -5.55 4.47
C TYR A 305 9.42 -6.61 5.58
N HIS A 306 8.49 -6.49 6.54
CA HIS A 306 8.32 -7.51 7.59
C HIS A 306 7.86 -8.86 7.03
N ALA A 307 7.01 -8.86 5.99
CA ALA A 307 6.68 -10.10 5.27
C ALA A 307 7.92 -10.70 4.58
N GLY A 308 8.78 -9.86 4.02
CA GLY A 308 10.05 -10.26 3.44
C GLY A 308 11.01 -10.90 4.44
N LEU A 309 11.05 -10.43 5.71
CA LEU A 309 11.84 -11.06 6.78
C LEU A 309 11.42 -12.51 7.06
N VAL A 310 10.11 -12.76 7.09
CA VAL A 310 9.57 -14.11 7.21
C VAL A 310 9.88 -14.92 5.95
N GLY A 311 9.67 -14.32 4.76
CA GLY A 311 9.99 -14.92 3.46
C GLY A 311 11.46 -15.34 3.34
N LYS A 312 12.39 -14.49 3.80
CA LYS A 312 13.82 -14.83 3.94
C LYS A 312 14.01 -16.12 4.74
N SER A 313 13.37 -16.20 5.90
CA SER A 313 13.49 -17.37 6.78
C SER A 313 12.94 -18.64 6.13
N TYR A 314 11.83 -18.55 5.37
CA TYR A 314 11.29 -19.69 4.63
C TYR A 314 12.25 -20.17 3.53
N ILE A 315 12.74 -19.25 2.71
CA ILE A 315 13.65 -19.58 1.61
C ILE A 315 14.97 -20.17 2.15
N GLU A 316 15.59 -19.55 3.14
CA GLU A 316 16.85 -20.04 3.70
C GLU A 316 16.69 -21.42 4.36
N LYS A 317 15.57 -21.68 5.06
CA LYS A 317 15.31 -22.98 5.71
C LYS A 317 14.97 -24.08 4.70
N LEU A 318 14.11 -23.79 3.73
CA LEU A 318 13.57 -24.81 2.82
C LEU A 318 14.39 -24.96 1.53
N VAL A 319 14.88 -23.87 0.95
CA VAL A 319 15.57 -23.86 -0.36
C VAL A 319 17.09 -23.89 -0.22
N ARG A 320 17.63 -23.44 0.93
CA ARG A 320 19.07 -23.34 1.21
C ARG A 320 19.82 -22.39 0.28
N LEU A 321 19.15 -21.31 -0.13
CA LEU A 321 19.73 -20.17 -0.82
C LEU A 321 19.89 -19.01 0.15
N SER A 322 21.00 -18.26 0.04
CA SER A 322 21.23 -17.05 0.83
C SER A 322 20.26 -15.95 0.41
N VAL A 323 19.65 -15.29 1.39
CA VAL A 323 18.70 -14.20 1.16
C VAL A 323 19.15 -12.95 1.92
N GLU A 324 19.36 -11.86 1.21
CA GLU A 324 19.47 -10.54 1.77
C GLU A 324 18.09 -9.88 1.78
N ILE A 325 17.87 -8.98 2.73
CA ILE A 325 16.64 -8.17 2.77
C ILE A 325 16.99 -6.72 3.03
N ASP A 326 16.31 -5.82 2.32
CA ASP A 326 16.56 -4.39 2.37
C ASP A 326 15.27 -3.57 2.41
N VAL A 327 15.39 -2.39 3.02
CA VAL A 327 14.38 -1.34 2.91
C VAL A 327 14.53 -0.66 1.55
N ALA A 328 13.44 -0.56 0.79
CA ALA A 328 13.50 -0.10 -0.59
C ALA A 328 14.01 1.35 -0.74
N SER A 329 13.72 2.25 0.22
CA SER A 329 14.22 3.62 0.22
C SER A 329 15.74 3.72 0.26
N GLU A 330 16.41 2.73 0.89
CA GLU A 330 17.87 2.71 1.02
C GLU A 330 18.55 1.90 -0.10
N PHE A 331 17.85 0.90 -0.63
CA PHE A 331 18.41 -0.11 -1.54
C PHE A 331 19.14 0.50 -2.74
N ARG A 332 18.52 1.46 -3.44
CA ARG A 332 19.12 2.05 -4.65
C ARG A 332 20.31 2.95 -4.37
N TYR A 333 20.38 3.56 -3.18
CA TYR A 333 21.42 4.53 -2.82
C TYR A 333 22.67 3.88 -2.25
N LYS A 334 22.57 2.64 -1.77
CA LYS A 334 23.73 1.91 -1.20
C LYS A 334 24.61 1.21 -2.24
N GLU A 335 24.37 1.43 -3.55
CA GLU A 335 25.08 0.73 -4.62
C GLU A 335 25.04 -0.80 -4.42
N PRO A 336 23.84 -1.45 -4.51
CA PRO A 336 23.68 -2.84 -4.13
C PRO A 336 24.53 -3.77 -4.98
N ILE A 337 25.14 -4.77 -4.32
CA ILE A 337 25.96 -5.79 -5.00
C ILE A 337 25.02 -6.86 -5.57
N ILE A 338 24.53 -6.63 -6.76
CA ILE A 338 23.65 -7.53 -7.53
C ILE A 338 24.13 -7.66 -8.98
N ASP A 339 23.81 -8.81 -9.58
CA ASP A 339 24.23 -9.20 -10.92
C ASP A 339 23.16 -10.08 -11.58
N ASP A 340 23.45 -10.66 -12.74
CA ASP A 340 22.60 -11.58 -13.49
C ASP A 340 22.36 -12.94 -12.80
N LYS A 341 23.07 -13.24 -11.72
CA LYS A 341 22.89 -14.41 -10.84
C LYS A 341 22.11 -14.10 -9.58
N THR A 342 21.60 -12.89 -9.46
CA THR A 342 20.76 -12.44 -8.35
C THR A 342 19.29 -12.44 -8.76
N LEU A 343 18.42 -13.05 -7.95
CA LEU A 343 16.97 -12.88 -8.04
C LEU A 343 16.54 -11.79 -7.06
N VAL A 344 16.01 -10.69 -7.57
CA VAL A 344 15.43 -9.63 -6.73
C VAL A 344 13.92 -9.84 -6.63
N ILE A 345 13.42 -10.00 -5.40
CA ILE A 345 12.00 -10.13 -5.10
C ILE A 345 11.52 -8.82 -4.48
N VAL A 346 10.70 -8.07 -5.20
CA VAL A 346 10.07 -6.86 -4.68
C VAL A 346 8.68 -7.16 -4.14
N VAL A 347 8.33 -6.57 -3.00
CA VAL A 347 7.04 -6.82 -2.34
C VAL A 347 6.30 -5.52 -2.11
N SER A 348 5.06 -5.44 -2.59
CA SER A 348 4.19 -4.28 -2.38
C SER A 348 2.73 -4.68 -2.49
N GLN A 349 1.92 -4.36 -1.47
CA GLN A 349 0.48 -4.63 -1.52
C GLN A 349 -0.20 -3.91 -2.70
N SER A 350 0.04 -2.61 -2.85
CA SER A 350 -0.54 -1.78 -3.92
C SER A 350 0.15 -1.96 -5.28
N GLY A 351 1.42 -2.38 -5.27
CA GLY A 351 2.26 -2.37 -6.46
C GLY A 351 2.58 -0.96 -7.00
N GLU A 352 2.34 0.09 -6.19
CA GLU A 352 2.54 1.49 -6.56
C GLU A 352 3.48 2.23 -5.58
N THR A 353 4.15 1.52 -4.67
CA THR A 353 5.11 2.12 -3.73
C THR A 353 6.33 2.64 -4.50
N SER A 354 6.58 3.96 -4.44
CA SER A 354 7.60 4.60 -5.29
C SER A 354 9.00 4.06 -5.03
N ASP A 355 9.42 3.97 -3.78
CA ASP A 355 10.73 3.40 -3.43
C ASP A 355 10.90 1.96 -3.92
N THR A 356 9.85 1.13 -3.78
CA THR A 356 9.90 -0.27 -4.24
C THR A 356 9.97 -0.36 -5.76
N LEU A 357 9.25 0.51 -6.48
CA LEU A 357 9.32 0.60 -7.93
C LEU A 357 10.70 1.09 -8.40
N ALA A 358 11.27 2.08 -7.72
CA ALA A 358 12.61 2.57 -8.02
C ALA A 358 13.68 1.50 -7.78
N ALA A 359 13.58 0.74 -6.68
CA ALA A 359 14.47 -0.38 -6.39
C ALA A 359 14.34 -1.50 -7.45
N LEU A 360 13.14 -1.77 -7.96
CA LEU A 360 12.91 -2.73 -9.05
C LEU A 360 13.60 -2.26 -10.35
N LYS A 361 13.40 -1.01 -10.74
CA LYS A 361 14.04 -0.42 -11.94
C LYS A 361 15.57 -0.48 -11.83
N GLU A 362 16.12 -0.14 -10.66
CA GLU A 362 17.56 -0.20 -10.40
C GLU A 362 18.08 -1.63 -10.48
N SER A 363 17.35 -2.61 -9.93
CA SER A 363 17.71 -4.03 -10.00
C SER A 363 17.81 -4.53 -11.46
N LYS A 364 16.84 -4.14 -12.30
CA LYS A 364 16.85 -4.46 -13.73
C LYS A 364 18.02 -3.78 -14.46
N ARG A 365 18.29 -2.52 -14.14
CA ARG A 365 19.44 -1.78 -14.70
C ARG A 365 20.77 -2.49 -14.42
N LEU A 366 20.89 -3.11 -13.24
CA LEU A 366 22.08 -3.88 -12.81
C LEU A 366 22.11 -5.32 -13.34
N GLY A 367 21.08 -5.75 -14.10
CA GLY A 367 21.00 -7.04 -14.77
C GLY A 367 20.40 -8.17 -13.94
N ALA A 368 19.84 -7.88 -12.74
CA ALA A 368 19.18 -8.90 -11.92
C ALA A 368 17.90 -9.43 -12.59
N LYS A 369 17.55 -10.68 -12.25
CA LYS A 369 16.24 -11.25 -12.53
C LYS A 369 15.24 -10.74 -11.48
N THR A 370 14.00 -10.42 -11.89
CA THR A 370 13.07 -9.76 -10.98
C THR A 370 11.74 -10.51 -10.87
N LEU A 371 11.27 -10.62 -9.61
CA LEU A 371 9.95 -11.16 -9.26
C LEU A 371 9.21 -10.12 -8.41
N ALA A 372 7.97 -9.82 -8.75
CA ALA A 372 7.09 -9.04 -7.90
C ALA A 372 6.10 -9.93 -7.12
N VAL A 373 5.91 -9.64 -5.84
CA VAL A 373 4.81 -10.16 -5.02
C VAL A 373 3.87 -8.99 -4.72
N THR A 374 2.70 -8.96 -5.34
CA THR A 374 1.76 -7.84 -5.24
C THR A 374 0.31 -8.30 -5.21
N ASN A 375 -0.60 -7.43 -4.74
CA ASN A 375 -2.02 -7.76 -4.72
C ASN A 375 -2.80 -7.14 -5.90
N VAL A 376 -2.34 -6.01 -6.42
CA VAL A 376 -3.08 -5.25 -7.45
C VAL A 376 -2.61 -5.65 -8.85
N VAL A 377 -3.54 -6.27 -9.59
CA VAL A 377 -3.29 -6.68 -10.98
C VAL A 377 -3.09 -5.44 -11.86
N GLY A 378 -2.04 -5.47 -12.69
CA GLY A 378 -1.73 -4.38 -13.60
C GLY A 378 -1.11 -3.14 -12.95
N SER A 379 -0.71 -3.22 -11.67
CA SER A 379 0.04 -2.14 -11.00
C SER A 379 1.39 -1.87 -11.67
N SER A 380 2.00 -0.72 -11.35
CA SER A 380 3.28 -0.31 -11.94
C SER A 380 4.39 -1.33 -11.68
N ILE A 381 4.50 -1.83 -10.46
CA ILE A 381 5.47 -2.89 -10.11
C ILE A 381 5.18 -4.18 -10.88
N ALA A 382 3.89 -4.57 -11.01
CA ALA A 382 3.51 -5.78 -11.74
C ALA A 382 3.84 -5.71 -13.24
N ARG A 383 3.77 -4.53 -13.84
CA ARG A 383 4.11 -4.32 -15.26
C ARG A 383 5.63 -4.25 -15.50
N GLU A 384 6.37 -3.77 -14.52
CA GLU A 384 7.82 -3.56 -14.62
C GLU A 384 8.62 -4.84 -14.36
N ALA A 385 8.17 -5.70 -13.44
CA ALA A 385 8.87 -6.94 -13.08
C ALA A 385 8.85 -7.97 -14.21
N ASP A 386 9.87 -8.83 -14.27
CA ASP A 386 9.94 -9.91 -15.27
C ASP A 386 8.87 -10.97 -15.02
N GLN A 387 8.52 -11.23 -13.75
CA GLN A 387 7.49 -12.16 -13.33
C GLN A 387 6.73 -11.62 -12.11
N VAL A 388 5.50 -12.09 -11.91
CA VAL A 388 4.62 -11.59 -10.85
C VAL A 388 3.87 -12.73 -10.19
N ILE A 389 3.84 -12.72 -8.85
CA ILE A 389 2.93 -13.51 -8.03
C ILE A 389 1.88 -12.57 -7.44
N TYR A 390 0.61 -12.79 -7.78
CA TYR A 390 -0.50 -12.06 -7.16
C TYR A 390 -0.96 -12.75 -5.88
N THR A 391 -1.18 -11.97 -4.81
CA THR A 391 -1.62 -12.52 -3.51
C THR A 391 -3.11 -12.77 -3.44
N TRP A 392 -3.91 -12.20 -4.36
CA TRP A 392 -5.36 -12.39 -4.43
C TRP A 392 -6.11 -12.09 -3.12
N ALA A 393 -5.56 -11.19 -2.28
CA ALA A 393 -6.16 -10.81 -1.00
C ALA A 393 -7.49 -10.03 -1.14
N GLY A 394 -7.85 -9.64 -2.36
CA GLY A 394 -8.94 -8.70 -2.60
C GLY A 394 -8.58 -7.26 -2.18
N PRO A 395 -9.51 -6.30 -2.30
CA PRO A 395 -9.28 -4.92 -1.89
C PRO A 395 -8.98 -4.81 -0.40
N GLU A 396 -7.96 -4.03 -0.04
CA GLU A 396 -7.62 -3.66 1.33
C GLU A 396 -7.63 -2.14 1.44
N ILE A 397 -8.57 -1.60 2.23
CA ILE A 397 -8.92 -0.18 2.29
C ILE A 397 -8.31 0.50 3.52
N ALA A 398 -8.32 -0.16 4.69
CA ALA A 398 -7.70 0.37 5.89
C ALA A 398 -6.23 0.70 5.63
N VAL A 399 -5.76 1.84 6.13
CA VAL A 399 -4.38 2.31 5.89
C VAL A 399 -3.38 1.31 6.45
N ALA A 400 -3.56 0.83 7.67
CA ALA A 400 -2.73 -0.21 8.25
C ALA A 400 -3.06 -1.58 7.60
N SER A 401 -2.06 -2.19 6.95
CA SER A 401 -2.23 -3.48 6.28
C SER A 401 -2.39 -4.64 7.26
N THR A 402 -3.31 -5.56 6.96
CA THR A 402 -3.60 -6.77 7.76
C THR A 402 -3.61 -8.03 6.89
N LYS A 403 -4.65 -8.24 6.09
CA LYS A 403 -4.78 -9.42 5.22
C LYS A 403 -3.72 -9.47 4.11
N ALA A 404 -3.24 -8.30 3.66
CA ALA A 404 -2.15 -8.26 2.69
C ALA A 404 -0.85 -8.87 3.27
N TYR A 405 -0.54 -8.61 4.55
CA TYR A 405 0.60 -9.22 5.21
C TYR A 405 0.49 -10.75 5.24
N THR A 406 -0.61 -11.30 5.75
CA THR A 406 -0.79 -12.74 5.87
C THR A 406 -0.77 -13.44 4.51
N THR A 407 -1.36 -12.82 3.48
CA THR A 407 -1.31 -13.38 2.11
C THR A 407 0.08 -13.28 1.48
N GLN A 408 0.88 -12.27 1.81
CA GLN A 408 2.29 -12.22 1.42
C GLN A 408 3.10 -13.32 2.10
N LEU A 409 2.86 -13.62 3.38
CA LEU A 409 3.49 -14.75 4.07
C LEU A 409 3.14 -16.08 3.39
N VAL A 410 1.86 -16.30 3.04
CA VAL A 410 1.42 -17.50 2.32
C VAL A 410 2.10 -17.58 0.94
N ALA A 411 2.17 -16.48 0.20
CA ALA A 411 2.84 -16.45 -1.10
C ALA A 411 4.33 -16.81 -0.99
N PHE A 412 5.04 -16.26 0.00
CA PHE A 412 6.44 -16.62 0.27
C PHE A 412 6.61 -18.07 0.70
N PHE A 413 5.72 -18.60 1.52
CA PHE A 413 5.77 -20.00 1.95
C PHE A 413 5.59 -20.94 0.76
N MET A 414 4.58 -20.67 -0.08
CA MET A 414 4.35 -21.45 -1.30
C MET A 414 5.52 -21.33 -2.28
N LEU A 415 6.09 -20.12 -2.46
CA LEU A 415 7.26 -19.90 -3.30
C LEU A 415 8.46 -20.72 -2.80
N ALA A 416 8.69 -20.73 -1.49
CA ALA A 416 9.79 -21.50 -0.90
C ALA A 416 9.58 -23.02 -1.09
N LEU A 417 8.35 -23.53 -0.97
CA LEU A 417 8.04 -24.93 -1.26
C LEU A 417 8.28 -25.26 -2.74
N TYR A 418 7.78 -24.44 -3.66
CA TYR A 418 7.97 -24.58 -5.10
C TYR A 418 9.45 -24.64 -5.48
N MET A 419 10.25 -23.69 -4.97
CA MET A 419 11.70 -23.68 -5.21
C MET A 419 12.41 -24.90 -4.60
N ALA A 420 11.99 -25.33 -3.40
CA ALA A 420 12.57 -26.48 -2.71
C ALA A 420 12.34 -27.79 -3.47
N GLU A 421 11.15 -27.96 -4.06
CA GLU A 421 10.84 -29.11 -4.92
C GLU A 421 11.73 -29.12 -6.16
N ILE A 422 11.86 -28.01 -6.88
CA ILE A 422 12.70 -27.91 -8.09
C ILE A 422 14.17 -28.20 -7.79
N LYS A 423 14.68 -27.66 -6.67
CA LYS A 423 16.10 -27.89 -6.26
C LYS A 423 16.31 -29.25 -5.58
N GLY A 424 15.26 -29.95 -5.17
CA GLY A 424 15.36 -31.20 -4.44
C GLY A 424 15.96 -31.05 -3.03
N THR A 425 15.75 -29.93 -2.38
CA THR A 425 16.28 -29.63 -1.04
C THR A 425 15.38 -30.13 0.10
N GLN A 426 14.15 -30.51 -0.21
CA GLN A 426 13.21 -31.15 0.71
C GLN A 426 12.70 -32.46 0.14
N SER A 427 12.33 -33.42 1.01
CA SER A 427 11.69 -34.65 0.56
C SER A 427 10.22 -34.39 0.16
N HIS A 428 9.69 -35.22 -0.74
CA HIS A 428 8.28 -35.13 -1.14
C HIS A 428 7.31 -35.32 0.05
N GLU A 429 7.67 -36.17 1.02
CA GLU A 429 6.89 -36.37 2.24
C GLU A 429 6.81 -35.06 3.03
N ARG A 430 7.96 -34.39 3.24
CA ARG A 430 7.99 -33.14 3.99
C ARG A 430 7.22 -32.02 3.29
N VAL A 431 7.33 -31.88 2.00
CA VAL A 431 6.55 -30.92 1.20
C VAL A 431 5.06 -31.21 1.33
N SER A 432 4.63 -32.49 1.21
CA SER A 432 3.25 -32.90 1.35
C SER A 432 2.67 -32.60 2.75
N GLU A 433 3.45 -32.85 3.83
CA GLU A 433 3.06 -32.47 5.19
C GLU A 433 2.86 -30.96 5.35
N LEU A 434 3.76 -30.15 4.79
CA LEU A 434 3.68 -28.70 4.84
C LEU A 434 2.47 -28.15 4.04
N ILE A 435 2.17 -28.74 2.90
CA ILE A 435 0.95 -28.41 2.12
C ILE A 435 -0.31 -28.77 2.89
N GLU A 436 -0.32 -29.92 3.57
CA GLU A 436 -1.49 -30.31 4.39
C GLU A 436 -1.68 -29.36 5.58
N ALA A 437 -0.61 -28.93 6.24
CA ALA A 437 -0.67 -27.92 7.28
C ALA A 437 -1.16 -26.56 6.73
N LEU A 438 -0.68 -26.17 5.54
CA LEU A 438 -1.11 -24.95 4.85
C LEU A 438 -2.61 -24.98 4.51
N ARG A 439 -3.15 -26.11 4.09
CA ARG A 439 -4.59 -26.29 3.79
C ARG A 439 -5.48 -26.08 5.00
N LYS A 440 -5.02 -26.46 6.19
CA LYS A 440 -5.73 -26.26 7.46
C LYS A 440 -5.63 -24.84 7.99
N LEU A 441 -4.69 -24.06 7.47
CA LEU A 441 -4.38 -22.72 7.99
C LEU A 441 -5.59 -21.76 7.98
N PRO A 442 -6.43 -21.68 6.93
CA PRO A 442 -7.61 -20.81 6.95
C PRO A 442 -8.57 -21.10 8.11
N ASP A 443 -8.77 -22.36 8.42
CA ASP A 443 -9.65 -22.78 9.52
C ASP A 443 -9.00 -22.47 10.87
N ASN A 444 -7.69 -22.69 11.00
CA ASN A 444 -6.94 -22.30 12.19
C ASN A 444 -6.97 -20.79 12.41
N VAL A 445 -6.84 -19.97 11.36
CA VAL A 445 -7.03 -18.50 11.46
C VAL A 445 -8.46 -18.16 11.91
N GLY A 446 -9.48 -18.86 11.40
CA GLY A 446 -10.86 -18.72 11.85
C GLY A 446 -11.03 -18.96 13.36
N ARG A 447 -10.35 -19.97 13.89
CA ARG A 447 -10.37 -20.30 15.33
C ARG A 447 -9.75 -19.20 16.21
N THR A 448 -8.82 -18.41 15.72
CA THR A 448 -8.25 -17.29 16.52
C THR A 448 -9.27 -16.19 16.82
N PHE A 449 -10.42 -16.18 16.15
CA PHE A 449 -11.51 -15.22 16.40
C PHE A 449 -12.57 -15.74 17.38
N GLU A 450 -12.51 -17.01 17.80
CA GLU A 450 -13.53 -17.61 18.70
C GLU A 450 -13.48 -17.02 20.12
N ASP A 451 -12.28 -16.67 20.59
CA ASP A 451 -12.10 -16.00 21.88
C ASP A 451 -11.13 -14.80 21.74
N VAL A 452 -11.71 -13.62 21.50
CA VAL A 452 -10.96 -12.34 21.43
C VAL A 452 -11.00 -11.54 22.74
N GLU A 453 -11.69 -12.03 23.78
CA GLU A 453 -11.90 -11.30 25.02
C GLU A 453 -10.60 -11.06 25.81
N PRO A 454 -9.62 -11.98 25.84
CA PRO A 454 -8.31 -11.70 26.44
C PRO A 454 -7.61 -10.52 25.77
N VAL A 455 -7.66 -10.43 24.43
CA VAL A 455 -7.05 -9.32 23.66
C VAL A 455 -7.75 -8.00 23.98
N LYS A 456 -9.08 -7.99 24.03
CA LYS A 456 -9.88 -6.79 24.36
C LYS A 456 -9.62 -6.31 25.77
N THR A 457 -9.59 -7.23 26.73
CA THR A 457 -9.33 -6.93 28.14
C THR A 457 -7.98 -6.28 28.30
N PHE A 458 -6.95 -6.85 27.68
CA PHE A 458 -5.63 -6.30 27.70
C PHE A 458 -5.57 -4.90 27.04
N ALA A 459 -6.16 -4.74 25.87
CA ALA A 459 -6.21 -3.45 25.18
C ALA A 459 -6.90 -2.36 26.00
N ARG A 460 -7.98 -2.68 26.73
CA ARG A 460 -8.65 -1.74 27.66
C ARG A 460 -7.78 -1.36 28.83
N GLN A 461 -7.03 -2.33 29.39
CA GLN A 461 -6.22 -2.13 30.58
C GLN A 461 -4.94 -1.35 30.29
N TYR A 462 -4.28 -1.64 29.18
CA TYR A 462 -2.95 -1.12 28.84
C TYR A 462 -2.93 -0.22 27.61
N GLY A 463 -4.05 -0.02 26.92
CA GLY A 463 -4.14 0.80 25.72
C GLY A 463 -3.82 2.28 25.91
N PHE A 464 -3.75 2.77 27.16
CA PHE A 464 -3.37 4.15 27.47
C PHE A 464 -1.88 4.29 27.84
N ASN A 465 -1.10 3.21 27.91
CA ASN A 465 0.35 3.31 28.09
C ASN A 465 0.99 4.07 26.92
N GLU A 466 2.05 4.80 27.19
CA GLU A 466 2.78 5.56 26.16
C GLU A 466 3.76 4.67 25.40
N ASP A 467 4.34 3.69 26.09
CA ASP A 467 5.34 2.76 25.55
C ASP A 467 4.87 1.31 25.63
N ALA A 468 5.30 0.49 24.67
CA ALA A 468 5.14 -0.97 24.68
C ALA A 468 6.31 -1.64 23.95
N PHE A 469 6.72 -2.82 24.43
CA PHE A 469 7.82 -3.58 23.84
C PHE A 469 7.32 -4.92 23.31
N PHE A 470 7.82 -5.31 22.15
CA PHE A 470 7.56 -6.61 21.53
C PHE A 470 8.85 -7.41 21.51
N ILE A 471 8.79 -8.66 21.96
CA ILE A 471 9.97 -9.52 21.97
C ILE A 471 9.67 -10.89 21.37
N GLY A 472 10.65 -11.45 20.68
CA GLY A 472 10.58 -12.79 20.11
C GLY A 472 11.95 -13.28 19.70
N ARG A 473 12.02 -14.55 19.29
CA ARG A 473 13.23 -15.15 18.73
C ARG A 473 12.90 -15.84 17.41
N SER A 474 13.85 -15.86 16.47
CA SER A 474 13.65 -16.49 15.16
C SER A 474 12.44 -15.87 14.44
N LEU A 475 11.51 -16.67 13.91
CA LEU A 475 10.31 -16.20 13.22
C LEU A 475 9.40 -15.34 14.14
N ASP A 476 9.37 -15.61 15.44
CA ASP A 476 8.60 -14.80 16.39
C ASP A 476 9.09 -13.35 16.47
N TYR A 477 10.40 -13.10 16.32
CA TYR A 477 10.93 -11.73 16.25
C TYR A 477 10.43 -11.00 15.00
N ASN A 478 10.41 -11.67 13.86
CA ASN A 478 9.91 -11.06 12.61
C ASN A 478 8.43 -10.67 12.73
N VAL A 479 7.63 -11.50 13.41
CA VAL A 479 6.22 -11.19 13.70
C VAL A 479 6.07 -10.08 14.73
N ALA A 480 6.93 -10.06 15.75
CA ALA A 480 6.96 -9.00 16.76
C ALA A 480 7.20 -7.61 16.12
N MET A 481 8.06 -7.53 15.11
CA MET A 481 8.27 -6.29 14.33
C MET A 481 6.97 -5.80 13.67
N GLU A 482 6.21 -6.71 13.05
CA GLU A 482 4.92 -6.35 12.45
C GLU A 482 3.88 -5.94 13.50
N GLY A 483 3.80 -6.67 14.62
CA GLY A 483 2.90 -6.33 15.73
C GLY A 483 3.18 -4.94 16.30
N SER A 484 4.46 -4.60 16.52
CA SER A 484 4.85 -3.28 17.01
C SER A 484 4.53 -2.17 15.99
N LEU A 485 4.71 -2.45 14.70
CA LEU A 485 4.33 -1.51 13.64
C LEU A 485 2.81 -1.25 13.65
N LYS A 486 1.99 -2.29 13.71
CA LYS A 486 0.52 -2.14 13.76
C LYS A 486 0.07 -1.33 14.97
N LEU A 487 0.65 -1.60 16.14
CA LEU A 487 0.29 -0.87 17.36
C LEU A 487 0.62 0.63 17.23
N LYS A 488 1.84 0.98 16.79
CA LYS A 488 2.23 2.39 16.64
C LYS A 488 1.45 3.15 15.57
N GLU A 489 1.12 2.48 14.45
CA GLU A 489 0.43 3.11 13.32
C GLU A 489 -0.96 3.65 13.68
N ILE A 490 -1.74 2.87 14.43
CA ILE A 490 -3.16 3.17 14.64
C ILE A 490 -3.50 3.62 16.05
N SER A 491 -2.73 3.21 17.07
CA SER A 491 -2.96 3.62 18.46
C SER A 491 -2.08 4.78 18.91
N TYR A 492 -1.00 5.07 18.16
CA TYR A 492 0.02 6.07 18.48
C TYR A 492 0.81 5.77 19.77
N ILE A 493 0.77 4.55 20.26
CA ILE A 493 1.65 4.05 21.33
C ILE A 493 3.05 3.89 20.73
N HIS A 494 4.06 4.43 21.40
CA HIS A 494 5.44 4.18 21.01
C HIS A 494 5.78 2.71 21.25
N ALA A 495 5.83 1.91 20.21
CA ALA A 495 6.03 0.47 20.28
C ALA A 495 7.27 0.05 19.48
N GLU A 496 8.14 -0.73 20.11
CA GLU A 496 9.35 -1.25 19.50
C GLU A 496 9.46 -2.76 19.63
N ALA A 497 10.10 -3.40 18.64
CA ALA A 497 10.31 -4.84 18.65
C ALA A 497 11.80 -5.16 18.70
N TYR A 498 12.16 -6.15 19.52
CA TYR A 498 13.53 -6.59 19.70
C TYR A 498 13.67 -8.11 19.61
N ALA A 499 14.76 -8.58 19.02
CA ALA A 499 15.19 -9.94 19.25
C ALA A 499 15.40 -10.11 20.77
N ALA A 500 14.67 -11.04 21.39
CA ALA A 500 14.57 -11.11 22.85
C ALA A 500 15.93 -11.21 23.57
N GLY A 501 16.94 -11.83 22.93
CA GLY A 501 18.30 -11.89 23.46
C GLY A 501 19.03 -10.56 23.45
N GLU A 502 18.65 -9.64 22.55
CA GLU A 502 19.29 -8.34 22.35
C GLU A 502 18.88 -7.30 23.42
N LEU A 503 17.79 -7.55 24.15
CA LEU A 503 17.35 -6.66 25.24
C LEU A 503 18.48 -6.28 26.20
N LYS A 504 19.37 -7.23 26.51
CA LYS A 504 20.48 -7.05 27.47
C LYS A 504 21.52 -6.03 27.02
N HIS A 505 21.55 -5.73 25.73
CA HIS A 505 22.57 -4.87 25.13
C HIS A 505 22.15 -3.39 25.04
N GLY A 506 21.13 -2.99 25.82
CA GLY A 506 20.70 -1.59 25.94
C GLY A 506 19.24 -1.44 26.34
N THR A 507 18.32 -2.00 25.59
CA THR A 507 16.87 -1.78 25.70
C THR A 507 16.28 -2.19 27.07
N LEU A 508 16.91 -3.13 27.77
CA LEU A 508 16.47 -3.55 29.08
C LEU A 508 16.45 -2.39 30.10
N ALA A 509 17.20 -1.31 29.85
CA ALA A 509 17.17 -0.08 30.66
C ALA A 509 15.81 0.66 30.58
N LEU A 510 15.01 0.41 29.54
CA LEU A 510 13.67 1.00 29.36
C LEU A 510 12.55 0.16 29.99
N ILE A 511 12.86 -1.05 30.44
CA ILE A 511 11.88 -1.92 31.10
C ILE A 511 11.73 -1.49 32.55
N VAL A 512 10.57 -0.92 32.84
CA VAL A 512 10.18 -0.41 34.17
C VAL A 512 8.86 -1.05 34.61
N GLU A 513 8.52 -0.87 35.90
CA GLU A 513 7.27 -1.36 36.47
C GLU A 513 6.05 -0.97 35.64
N GLY A 514 5.22 -1.96 35.34
CA GLY A 514 3.95 -1.78 34.60
C GLY A 514 4.06 -1.57 33.09
N VAL A 515 5.28 -1.51 32.53
CA VAL A 515 5.41 -1.37 31.07
C VAL A 515 4.95 -2.65 30.36
N PRO A 516 4.10 -2.56 29.31
CA PRO A 516 3.65 -3.72 28.57
C PRO A 516 4.76 -4.34 27.71
N VAL A 517 4.97 -5.64 27.85
CA VAL A 517 5.87 -6.43 27.00
C VAL A 517 5.08 -7.56 26.37
N ILE A 518 4.95 -7.52 25.05
CA ILE A 518 4.30 -8.55 24.24
C ILE A 518 5.37 -9.55 23.79
N ALA A 519 5.29 -10.78 24.31
CA ALA A 519 6.30 -11.82 24.11
C ALA A 519 5.74 -12.96 23.24
N LEU A 520 6.35 -13.20 22.09
CA LEU A 520 5.99 -14.32 21.22
C LEU A 520 6.87 -15.53 21.56
N ALA A 521 6.24 -16.68 21.79
CA ALA A 521 6.87 -17.93 22.23
C ALA A 521 6.30 -19.15 21.48
N THR A 522 6.22 -19.07 20.12
CA THR A 522 5.64 -20.12 19.28
C THR A 522 6.70 -21.03 18.63
N GLN A 523 7.99 -20.65 18.70
CA GLN A 523 9.10 -21.37 18.07
C GLN A 523 9.75 -22.36 19.05
N LYS A 524 9.48 -23.64 18.89
CA LYS A 524 9.89 -24.73 19.83
C LYS A 524 11.40 -24.77 20.05
N HIS A 525 12.21 -24.61 19.01
CA HIS A 525 13.68 -24.71 19.07
C HIS A 525 14.37 -23.60 19.88
N VAL A 526 13.69 -22.48 20.14
CA VAL A 526 14.20 -21.35 20.94
C VAL A 526 13.31 -21.02 22.15
N TYR A 527 12.31 -21.84 22.42
CA TYR A 527 11.28 -21.61 23.44
C TYR A 527 11.86 -21.32 24.83
N GLU A 528 12.74 -22.20 25.35
CA GLU A 528 13.39 -22.04 26.65
C GLU A 528 14.20 -20.74 26.75
N LYS A 529 14.79 -20.30 25.64
CA LYS A 529 15.52 -19.03 25.59
C LYS A 529 14.58 -17.84 25.65
N THR A 530 13.42 -17.94 25.01
CA THR A 530 12.36 -16.92 25.07
C THR A 530 11.80 -16.82 26.48
N LEU A 531 11.50 -17.95 27.15
CA LEU A 531 11.08 -17.97 28.56
C LEU A 531 12.10 -17.31 29.48
N SER A 532 13.40 -17.54 29.26
CA SER A 532 14.45 -16.88 30.03
C SER A 532 14.39 -15.35 29.88
N ASN A 533 14.16 -14.83 28.65
CA ASN A 533 14.03 -13.40 28.44
C ASN A 533 12.74 -12.83 29.04
N ILE A 534 11.64 -13.59 29.04
CA ILE A 534 10.41 -13.20 29.74
C ILE A 534 10.67 -13.03 31.24
N LYS A 535 11.38 -13.97 31.88
CA LYS A 535 11.77 -13.85 33.27
C LYS A 535 12.63 -12.60 33.55
N GLU A 536 13.46 -12.19 32.60
CA GLU A 536 14.31 -11.00 32.75
C GLU A 536 13.50 -9.70 32.78
N VAL A 537 12.46 -9.56 31.92
CA VAL A 537 11.59 -8.40 31.95
C VAL A 537 10.64 -8.45 33.16
N LYS A 538 10.16 -9.62 33.52
CA LYS A 538 9.36 -9.82 34.76
C LYS A 538 10.11 -9.44 36.01
N ALA A 539 11.42 -9.70 36.10
CA ALA A 539 12.26 -9.28 37.22
C ALA A 539 12.39 -7.75 37.36
N ARG A 540 11.81 -6.97 36.43
CA ARG A 540 11.71 -5.51 36.43
C ARG A 540 10.25 -5.03 36.49
N ASP A 541 9.37 -5.91 36.93
CA ASP A 541 7.95 -5.66 37.14
C ASP A 541 7.20 -5.23 35.86
N ALA A 542 7.71 -5.62 34.68
CA ALA A 542 6.97 -5.47 33.42
C ALA A 542 5.69 -6.30 33.42
N VAL A 543 4.66 -5.84 32.74
CA VAL A 543 3.45 -6.61 32.46
C VAL A 543 3.64 -7.39 31.16
N VAL A 544 3.67 -8.71 31.24
CA VAL A 544 3.94 -9.58 30.10
C VAL A 544 2.67 -10.21 29.54
N ILE A 545 2.48 -10.04 28.22
CA ILE A 545 1.49 -10.78 27.45
C ILE A 545 2.24 -11.78 26.59
N GLY A 546 2.01 -13.04 26.84
CA GLY A 546 2.58 -14.12 26.05
C GLY A 546 1.66 -14.54 24.91
N ILE A 547 2.23 -14.77 23.73
CA ILE A 547 1.55 -15.46 22.62
C ILE A 547 2.19 -16.84 22.47
N ALA A 548 1.40 -17.89 22.64
CA ALA A 548 1.83 -19.28 22.58
C ALA A 548 0.86 -20.16 21.79
N THR A 549 1.27 -21.37 21.44
CA THR A 549 0.37 -22.37 20.87
C THR A 549 -0.61 -22.91 21.94
N GLU A 550 -1.76 -23.41 21.52
CA GLU A 550 -2.85 -23.86 22.41
C GLU A 550 -2.42 -24.95 23.41
N ASN A 551 -1.41 -25.75 23.07
CA ASN A 551 -0.92 -26.82 23.92
C ASN A 551 0.15 -26.37 24.95
N ASP A 552 0.56 -25.11 24.92
CA ASP A 552 1.52 -24.57 25.87
C ASP A 552 0.89 -24.37 27.25
N THR A 553 1.53 -24.83 28.29
CA THR A 553 1.13 -24.66 29.70
C THR A 553 2.22 -24.02 30.56
N GLU A 554 3.41 -23.85 30.01
CA GLU A 554 4.55 -23.30 30.74
C GLU A 554 4.53 -21.78 30.76
N LEU A 555 4.16 -21.13 29.65
CA LEU A 555 4.16 -19.67 29.54
C LEU A 555 3.22 -19.01 30.57
N GLU A 556 2.10 -19.66 30.89
CA GLU A 556 1.15 -19.20 31.93
C GLU A 556 1.76 -19.02 33.32
N LYS A 557 2.89 -19.67 33.61
CA LYS A 557 3.60 -19.54 34.90
C LYS A 557 4.43 -18.25 34.99
N TYR A 558 4.69 -17.60 33.87
CA TYR A 558 5.64 -16.48 33.77
C TYR A 558 5.05 -15.21 33.16
N ALA A 559 4.00 -15.30 32.36
CA ALA A 559 3.30 -14.18 31.79
C ALA A 559 2.07 -13.81 32.62
N ASP A 560 1.70 -12.54 32.64
CA ASP A 560 0.49 -12.06 33.33
C ASP A 560 -0.77 -12.40 32.54
N HIS A 561 -0.65 -12.42 31.22
CA HIS A 561 -1.71 -12.80 30.29
C HIS A 561 -1.14 -13.70 29.20
N VAL A 562 -1.90 -14.70 28.77
CA VAL A 562 -1.52 -15.57 27.65
C VAL A 562 -2.64 -15.61 26.61
N ILE A 563 -2.29 -15.37 25.38
CA ILE A 563 -3.16 -15.51 24.22
C ILE A 563 -2.70 -16.76 23.47
N LYS A 564 -3.62 -17.68 23.23
CA LYS A 564 -3.31 -18.95 22.59
C LYS A 564 -3.73 -18.93 21.12
N VAL A 565 -2.87 -19.48 20.27
CA VAL A 565 -3.13 -19.70 18.86
C VAL A 565 -3.15 -21.21 18.55
N PRO A 566 -3.92 -21.66 17.55
CA PRO A 566 -3.98 -23.07 17.18
C PRO A 566 -2.62 -23.68 16.85
N GLU A 567 -2.46 -24.97 17.14
CA GLU A 567 -1.24 -25.71 16.82
C GLU A 567 -1.12 -25.90 15.31
N THR A 568 0.07 -25.70 14.78
CA THR A 568 0.42 -25.92 13.38
C THR A 568 1.92 -26.20 13.23
N ASP A 569 2.42 -26.39 12.00
CA ASP A 569 3.87 -26.43 11.76
C ASP A 569 4.53 -25.11 12.15
N GLU A 570 5.71 -25.16 12.77
CA GLU A 570 6.44 -23.97 13.23
C GLU A 570 6.65 -22.89 12.15
N LEU A 571 6.75 -23.29 10.89
CA LEU A 571 6.89 -22.36 9.77
C LEU A 571 5.60 -21.57 9.49
N LEU A 572 4.44 -22.07 9.88
CA LEU A 572 3.14 -21.43 9.69
C LEU A 572 2.66 -20.65 10.91
N THR A 573 3.30 -20.81 12.07
CA THR A 573 2.92 -20.06 13.30
C THR A 573 3.00 -18.54 13.11
N PRO A 574 3.87 -17.92 12.29
CA PRO A 574 3.85 -16.49 12.02
C PRO A 574 2.51 -15.96 11.55
N ILE A 575 1.79 -16.75 10.72
CA ILE A 575 0.50 -16.35 10.17
C ILE A 575 -0.61 -16.39 11.24
N LEU A 576 -0.50 -17.29 12.20
CA LEU A 576 -1.44 -17.37 13.34
C LEU A 576 -1.11 -16.33 14.42
N ALA A 577 0.17 -16.17 14.74
CA ALA A 577 0.61 -15.30 15.83
C ALA A 577 0.40 -13.79 15.53
N VAL A 578 0.35 -13.38 14.26
CA VAL A 578 0.09 -11.97 13.91
C VAL A 578 -1.37 -11.57 14.13
N ILE A 579 -2.33 -12.50 14.06
CA ILE A 579 -3.76 -12.20 14.18
C ILE A 579 -4.10 -11.54 15.53
N PRO A 580 -3.74 -12.12 16.70
CA PRO A 580 -3.98 -11.46 17.98
C PRO A 580 -3.23 -10.11 18.11
N LEU A 581 -2.08 -9.92 17.43
CA LEU A 581 -1.38 -8.64 17.45
C LEU A 581 -2.12 -7.56 16.65
N GLN A 582 -2.70 -7.91 15.50
CA GLN A 582 -3.56 -7.02 14.72
C GLN A 582 -4.82 -6.63 15.52
N LEU A 583 -5.45 -7.59 16.17
CA LEU A 583 -6.59 -7.33 17.05
C LEU A 583 -6.21 -6.48 18.26
N LEU A 584 -5.05 -6.72 18.88
CA LEU A 584 -4.53 -5.90 19.97
C LEU A 584 -4.36 -4.44 19.54
N ALA A 585 -3.71 -4.21 18.40
CA ALA A 585 -3.53 -2.87 17.85
C ALA A 585 -4.89 -2.19 17.59
N TYR A 586 -5.84 -2.91 16.97
CA TYR A 586 -7.18 -2.44 16.70
C TYR A 586 -7.92 -2.02 17.98
N TYR A 587 -8.00 -2.90 19.00
CA TYR A 587 -8.72 -2.59 20.23
C TYR A 587 -8.00 -1.52 21.08
N ALA A 588 -6.68 -1.45 21.06
CA ALA A 588 -5.94 -0.37 21.71
C ALA A 588 -6.26 0.99 21.06
N ALA A 589 -6.34 1.04 19.74
CA ALA A 589 -6.73 2.25 19.00
C ALA A 589 -8.17 2.67 19.32
N ILE A 590 -9.12 1.74 19.34
CA ILE A 590 -10.51 2.01 19.75
C ILE A 590 -10.58 2.55 21.19
N THR A 591 -9.83 1.95 22.12
CA THR A 591 -9.75 2.40 23.52
C THR A 591 -9.26 3.85 23.63
N ARG A 592 -8.36 4.26 22.76
CA ARG A 592 -7.82 5.63 22.67
C ARG A 592 -8.72 6.60 21.87
N GLY A 593 -9.79 6.11 21.23
CA GLY A 593 -10.66 6.92 20.35
C GLY A 593 -9.97 7.32 19.04
N ALA A 594 -8.97 6.55 18.59
CA ALA A 594 -8.27 6.81 17.34
C ALA A 594 -9.04 6.25 16.14
N ASP A 595 -8.87 6.89 14.97
CA ASP A 595 -9.43 6.39 13.70
C ASP A 595 -8.56 5.24 13.18
N VAL A 596 -9.06 4.02 13.25
CA VAL A 596 -8.32 2.80 12.86
C VAL A 596 -8.19 2.61 11.37
N ASP A 597 -9.12 3.16 10.58
CA ASP A 597 -9.11 3.03 9.12
C ASP A 597 -8.22 4.10 8.46
N LYS A 598 -8.20 5.30 9.06
CA LYS A 598 -7.47 6.47 8.55
C LYS A 598 -6.66 7.13 9.66
N PRO A 599 -5.60 6.47 10.16
CA PRO A 599 -4.76 7.02 11.22
C PRO A 599 -4.03 8.28 10.74
N ARG A 600 -3.81 9.23 11.67
CA ARG A 600 -3.14 10.50 11.36
C ARG A 600 -1.77 10.27 10.74
N ASN A 601 -1.37 11.14 9.82
CA ASN A 601 -0.04 11.19 9.20
C ASN A 601 0.36 9.92 8.42
N LEU A 602 -0.57 9.04 8.06
CA LEU A 602 -0.30 7.84 7.28
C LEU A 602 -1.21 7.77 6.04
N ALA A 603 -0.72 7.16 4.99
CA ALA A 603 -1.47 6.86 3.78
C ALA A 603 -1.33 5.39 3.40
N LYS A 604 -2.36 4.81 2.77
CA LYS A 604 -2.39 3.38 2.38
C LYS A 604 -1.23 2.97 1.48
N SER A 605 -0.77 3.86 0.63
CA SER A 605 0.34 3.60 -0.29
C SER A 605 1.13 4.88 -0.52
N VAL A 606 2.46 4.82 -0.41
CA VAL A 606 3.38 5.96 -0.60
C VAL A 606 3.89 5.92 -2.04
N THR A 607 3.48 6.90 -2.86
CA THR A 607 3.86 7.00 -4.28
C THR A 607 4.72 8.22 -4.58
N VAL A 608 5.25 8.83 -3.56
CA VAL A 608 6.24 9.91 -3.62
C VAL A 608 7.44 9.54 -2.76
N GLU A 609 8.61 10.03 -3.13
CA GLU A 609 9.83 9.92 -2.34
C GLU A 609 10.00 11.10 -1.40
#